data_253da0b844ee94853a01bbf4a81b51a3
#
_entry.id   253da0b844ee94853a01bbf4a81b51a3
#
_cell.length_a   1.000
_cell.length_b   1.000
_cell.length_c   1.000
_cell.angle_alpha   90.00
_cell.angle_beta   90.00
_cell.angle_gamma   90.00
#
_symmetry.space_group_name_H-M   'P 1'
#
loop_
_entity.id
_entity.type
_entity.pdbx_description
1 polymer ?
#
loop_
_entity_poly.entity_id
_entity_poly.type
_entity_poly.pdbx_seq_one_letter_code
_entity_poly.pdbx_strand_id
1 'polypeptide(L)'
;RQIMLSSTYKLSSHFDQGNFEVDGENRLLWRMNPRRMDVEAWRDSLLAVAGEQNLQMGGPPVKDILDSNRRTLYAPIRRDSRFPSDKFLRLFDFPNAWLSSSQRTTSTVPQQQLFLLNSQFMVTRAKAFYQRLSVYDQQEERIQQAFQLALSRPPSPQETALALEFLQKSQRNNRKEAGLNPWEQYTQVLLSSNEFLHIR
;
A
#
# COMPACT_ATOMS: atom_id res chain seq x y z
N ARG A 1 23.82 -1.32 10.46
CA ARG A 1 23.16 -1.73 11.72
C ARG A 1 23.01 -0.54 12.69
N GLN A 2 24.03 0.28 12.93
CA GLN A 2 23.98 1.44 13.86
C GLN A 2 22.87 2.43 13.49
N ILE A 3 22.72 2.79 12.20
CA ILE A 3 21.67 3.70 11.72
C ILE A 3 20.28 3.13 12.05
N MET A 4 20.02 1.88 11.66
CA MET A 4 18.72 1.23 11.84
C MET A 4 18.32 1.02 13.32
N LEU A 5 19.31 0.98 14.21
CA LEU A 5 19.09 0.80 15.66
C LEU A 5 19.11 2.12 16.43
N SER A 6 19.40 3.25 15.77
CA SER A 6 19.41 4.57 16.43
C SER A 6 18.01 4.97 16.91
N SER A 7 17.95 5.75 17.98
CA SER A 7 16.69 6.30 18.48
C SER A 7 16.00 7.19 17.45
N THR A 8 16.75 7.97 16.69
CA THR A 8 16.24 8.83 15.62
C THR A 8 15.55 8.03 14.52
N TYR A 9 16.14 6.88 14.11
CA TYR A 9 15.52 6.04 13.07
C TYR A 9 14.23 5.36 13.55
N LYS A 10 14.11 5.15 14.87
CA LYS A 10 12.95 4.50 15.51
C LYS A 10 11.92 5.49 16.04
N LEU A 11 12.03 6.76 15.74
CA LEU A 11 11.06 7.76 16.17
C LEU A 11 9.66 7.40 15.66
N SER A 12 8.68 7.52 16.55
CA SER A 12 7.27 7.42 16.18
C SER A 12 6.88 8.62 15.30
N SER A 13 5.92 8.42 14.41
CA SER A 13 5.29 9.49 13.65
C SER A 13 4.09 10.11 14.38
N HIS A 14 3.82 9.69 15.62
CA HIS A 14 2.69 10.19 16.40
C HIS A 14 2.76 11.70 16.57
N PHE A 15 1.61 12.37 16.39
CA PHE A 15 1.49 13.81 16.56
C PHE A 15 1.31 14.16 18.05
N ASP A 16 2.07 15.13 18.52
CA ASP A 16 1.95 15.72 19.86
C ASP A 16 1.79 17.23 19.74
N GLN A 17 0.72 17.77 20.32
CA GLN A 17 0.36 19.17 20.20
C GLN A 17 1.39 20.08 20.88
N GLY A 18 1.92 19.68 22.04
CA GLY A 18 2.89 20.49 22.79
C GLY A 18 4.21 20.61 22.04
N ASN A 19 4.71 19.51 21.48
CA ASN A 19 5.90 19.54 20.64
C ASN A 19 5.69 20.31 19.35
N PHE A 20 4.49 20.24 18.76
CA PHE A 20 4.15 21.00 17.55
C PHE A 20 4.14 22.51 17.79
N GLU A 21 3.69 22.98 18.96
CA GLU A 21 3.69 24.39 19.32
C GLU A 21 5.12 24.95 19.48
N VAL A 22 6.07 24.10 19.89
CA VAL A 22 7.48 24.50 20.06
C VAL A 22 8.25 24.38 18.73
N ASP A 23 8.01 23.33 17.96
CA ASP A 23 8.73 23.03 16.71
C ASP A 23 7.78 22.45 15.66
N GLY A 24 6.92 23.29 15.10
CA GLY A 24 5.93 22.90 14.08
C GLY A 24 6.55 22.36 12.80
N GLU A 25 7.76 22.77 12.46
CA GLU A 25 8.51 22.31 11.28
C GLU A 25 9.28 21.01 11.52
N ASN A 26 9.26 20.47 12.75
CA ASN A 26 9.98 19.26 13.14
C ASN A 26 11.52 19.33 12.87
N ARG A 27 12.11 20.52 13.07
CA ARG A 27 13.54 20.74 12.84
C ARG A 27 14.41 20.03 13.87
N LEU A 28 13.87 19.84 15.08
CA LEU A 28 14.53 19.15 16.20
C LEU A 28 14.25 17.64 16.20
N LEU A 29 13.55 17.13 15.20
CA LEU A 29 13.25 15.70 15.03
C LEU A 29 12.52 15.10 16.24
N TRP A 30 11.47 15.75 16.75
CA TRP A 30 10.66 15.20 17.83
C TRP A 30 9.74 14.05 17.37
N ARG A 31 9.51 13.90 16.05
CA ARG A 31 8.82 12.76 15.44
C ARG A 31 9.43 12.40 14.09
N MET A 32 9.12 11.20 13.59
CA MET A 32 9.37 10.86 12.19
C MET A 32 8.33 11.54 11.30
N ASN A 33 8.75 12.20 10.24
CA ASN A 33 7.81 12.73 9.25
C ASN A 33 7.21 11.58 8.43
N PRO A 34 5.86 11.46 8.37
CA PRO A 34 5.23 10.50 7.49
C PRO A 34 5.68 10.73 6.05
N ARG A 35 6.05 9.65 5.37
CA ARG A 35 6.53 9.70 3.99
C ARG A 35 5.76 8.72 3.13
N ARG A 36 5.25 9.19 1.99
CA ARG A 36 4.66 8.29 1.01
C ARG A 36 5.71 7.31 0.48
N MET A 37 5.32 6.05 0.35
CA MET A 37 6.18 5.05 -0.28
C MET A 37 6.38 5.37 -1.77
N ASP A 38 7.58 5.11 -2.26
CA ASP A 38 7.84 5.07 -3.70
C ASP A 38 7.00 3.94 -4.33
N VAL A 39 6.61 4.12 -5.59
CA VAL A 39 5.73 3.17 -6.28
C VAL A 39 6.27 1.74 -6.29
N GLU A 40 7.58 1.58 -6.34
CA GLU A 40 8.25 0.27 -6.30
C GLU A 40 8.05 -0.41 -4.95
N ALA A 41 8.29 0.32 -3.87
CA ALA A 41 8.10 -0.20 -2.51
C ALA A 41 6.63 -0.48 -2.23
N TRP A 42 5.73 0.43 -2.63
CA TRP A 42 4.30 0.27 -2.46
C TRP A 42 3.76 -0.95 -3.23
N ARG A 43 4.14 -1.13 -4.51
CA ARG A 43 3.72 -2.29 -5.29
C ARG A 43 4.26 -3.60 -4.69
N ASP A 44 5.52 -3.60 -4.28
CA ASP A 44 6.13 -4.79 -3.66
C ASP A 44 5.44 -5.11 -2.31
N SER A 45 5.03 -4.09 -1.53
CA SER A 45 4.24 -4.27 -0.31
C SER A 45 2.85 -4.86 -0.59
N LEU A 46 2.16 -4.42 -1.65
CA LEU A 46 0.89 -5.02 -2.08
C LEU A 46 1.02 -6.52 -2.36
N LEU A 47 2.07 -6.91 -3.09
CA LEU A 47 2.34 -8.32 -3.38
C LEU A 47 2.70 -9.12 -2.12
N ALA A 48 3.48 -8.52 -1.22
CA ALA A 48 3.88 -9.16 0.03
C ALA A 48 2.68 -9.40 0.96
N VAL A 49 1.81 -8.39 1.11
CA VAL A 49 0.58 -8.48 1.92
C VAL A 49 -0.41 -9.47 1.31
N ALA A 50 -0.56 -9.48 0.00
CA ALA A 50 -1.37 -10.46 -0.71
C ALA A 50 -0.81 -11.89 -0.64
N GLY A 51 0.45 -12.08 -0.22
CA GLY A 51 1.11 -13.38 -0.16
C GLY A 51 1.57 -13.90 -1.53
N GLU A 52 1.64 -13.03 -2.53
CA GLU A 52 1.95 -13.40 -3.93
C GLU A 52 3.37 -13.02 -4.36
N GLN A 53 4.14 -12.36 -3.51
CA GLN A 53 5.47 -11.87 -3.87
C GLN A 53 6.44 -13.01 -4.20
N ASN A 54 6.97 -13.02 -5.41
CA ASN A 54 8.05 -13.90 -5.81
C ASN A 54 9.41 -13.28 -5.42
N LEU A 55 10.10 -13.94 -4.48
CA LEU A 55 11.40 -13.49 -3.95
C LEU A 55 12.60 -14.04 -4.74
N GLN A 56 12.39 -14.72 -5.85
CA GLN A 56 13.48 -15.24 -6.67
C GLN A 56 14.41 -14.11 -7.10
N MET A 57 15.68 -14.26 -6.78
CA MET A 57 16.73 -13.30 -7.13
C MET A 57 17.35 -13.62 -8.48
N GLY A 58 17.81 -12.58 -9.18
CA GLY A 58 18.53 -12.69 -10.46
C GLY A 58 17.60 -12.98 -11.65
N GLY A 59 18.20 -13.20 -12.82
CA GLY A 59 17.49 -13.45 -14.07
C GLY A 59 17.11 -12.20 -14.85
N PRO A 60 16.50 -12.36 -16.04
CA PRO A 60 16.14 -11.25 -16.92
C PRO A 60 15.00 -10.38 -16.33
N PRO A 61 14.85 -9.13 -16.80
CA PRO A 61 13.70 -8.31 -16.47
C PRO A 61 12.39 -8.97 -16.92
N VAL A 62 11.30 -8.68 -16.21
CA VAL A 62 9.98 -9.19 -16.57
C VAL A 62 9.41 -8.46 -17.79
N LYS A 63 8.48 -9.08 -18.51
CA LYS A 63 7.89 -8.49 -19.71
C LYS A 63 6.97 -7.30 -19.35
N ASP A 64 6.09 -7.50 -18.39
CA ASP A 64 5.21 -6.49 -17.80
C ASP A 64 5.15 -6.68 -16.28
N ILE A 65 5.33 -5.57 -15.54
CA ILE A 65 5.37 -5.64 -14.09
C ILE A 65 3.97 -5.78 -13.47
N LEU A 66 2.91 -5.35 -14.17
CA LEU A 66 1.54 -5.50 -13.67
C LEU A 66 1.05 -6.94 -13.71
N ASP A 67 1.58 -7.74 -14.64
CA ASP A 67 1.25 -9.17 -14.79
C ASP A 67 2.22 -10.10 -14.04
N SER A 68 3.21 -9.53 -13.36
CA SER A 68 4.26 -10.29 -12.68
C SER A 68 4.18 -10.16 -11.17
N ASN A 69 4.46 -11.24 -10.46
CA ASN A 69 4.59 -11.25 -9.00
C ASN A 69 6.04 -11.04 -8.53
N ARG A 70 6.99 -10.82 -9.42
CA ARG A 70 8.36 -10.47 -9.06
C ARG A 70 8.43 -9.04 -8.50
N ARG A 71 9.47 -8.78 -7.72
CA ARG A 71 9.76 -7.44 -7.20
C ARG A 71 9.87 -6.42 -8.33
N THR A 72 9.44 -5.21 -8.07
CA THR A 72 9.46 -4.10 -9.05
C THR A 72 10.88 -3.77 -9.53
N LEU A 73 11.91 -4.15 -8.77
CA LEU A 73 13.31 -4.08 -9.20
C LEU A 73 13.57 -4.74 -10.57
N TYR A 74 12.78 -5.74 -10.95
CA TYR A 74 12.89 -6.44 -12.23
C TYR A 74 12.01 -5.83 -13.33
N ALA A 75 11.40 -4.67 -13.09
CA ALA A 75 10.67 -3.94 -14.13
C ALA A 75 11.63 -3.47 -15.23
N PRO A 76 11.29 -3.65 -16.51
CA PRO A 76 12.06 -3.09 -17.58
C PRO A 76 11.86 -1.56 -17.60
N ILE A 77 12.93 -0.79 -17.47
CA ILE A 77 12.88 0.65 -17.64
C ILE A 77 13.12 0.96 -19.13
N ARG A 78 12.09 1.46 -19.78
CA ARG A 78 12.11 1.76 -21.22
C ARG A 78 11.94 3.24 -21.47
N ARG A 79 12.54 3.70 -22.56
CA ARG A 79 12.38 5.08 -23.00
C ARG A 79 11.08 5.29 -23.80
N ASP A 80 10.50 4.25 -24.39
CA ASP A 80 9.18 4.32 -25.01
C ASP A 80 8.07 3.98 -23.99
N SER A 81 7.11 4.87 -23.82
CA SER A 81 6.01 4.72 -22.85
C SER A 81 4.82 3.90 -23.39
N ARG A 82 5.09 2.88 -24.23
CA ARG A 82 4.02 2.09 -24.88
C ARG A 82 3.37 1.05 -23.97
N PHE A 83 4.05 0.67 -22.91
CA PHE A 83 3.59 -0.42 -22.03
C PHE A 83 2.70 0.08 -20.90
N PRO A 84 1.68 -0.71 -20.50
CA PRO A 84 0.82 -0.38 -19.35
C PRO A 84 1.60 -0.15 -18.06
N SER A 85 2.66 -0.94 -17.83
CA SER A 85 3.55 -0.80 -16.67
C SER A 85 4.23 0.56 -16.60
N ASP A 86 4.65 1.15 -17.73
CA ASP A 86 5.29 2.47 -17.73
C ASP A 86 4.28 3.56 -17.35
N LYS A 87 3.04 3.44 -17.83
CA LYS A 87 1.94 4.35 -17.44
C LYS A 87 1.62 4.25 -15.96
N PHE A 88 1.57 3.04 -15.43
CA PHE A 88 1.36 2.77 -14.00
C PHE A 88 2.47 3.38 -13.14
N LEU A 89 3.73 3.10 -13.45
CA LEU A 89 4.87 3.62 -12.70
C LEU A 89 4.87 5.16 -12.71
N ARG A 90 4.65 5.79 -13.85
CA ARG A 90 4.57 7.25 -13.98
C ARG A 90 3.36 7.86 -13.26
N LEU A 91 2.23 7.16 -13.24
CA LEU A 91 1.04 7.60 -12.50
C LEU A 91 1.36 7.77 -11.00
N PHE A 92 2.31 6.98 -10.48
CA PHE A 92 2.76 7.03 -9.08
C PHE A 92 4.18 7.62 -8.95
N ASP A 93 4.48 8.63 -9.76
CA ASP A 93 5.66 9.48 -9.65
C ASP A 93 7.02 8.78 -9.88
N PHE A 94 7.04 7.66 -10.62
CA PHE A 94 8.31 7.07 -11.05
C PHE A 94 9.05 8.04 -11.98
N PRO A 95 10.39 8.23 -11.80
CA PRO A 95 11.17 9.16 -12.58
C PRO A 95 11.10 8.87 -14.09
N ASN A 96 11.11 9.94 -14.89
CA ASN A 96 11.14 9.81 -16.33
C ASN A 96 12.52 9.30 -16.81
N ALA A 97 12.55 8.19 -17.55
CA ALA A 97 13.78 7.59 -18.06
C ALA A 97 14.54 8.47 -19.10
N TRP A 98 13.91 9.55 -19.58
CA TRP A 98 14.54 10.50 -20.51
C TRP A 98 15.24 11.67 -19.83
N LEU A 99 14.91 11.94 -18.56
CA LEU A 99 15.35 13.12 -17.84
C LEU A 99 16.18 12.71 -16.62
N SER A 100 17.26 13.46 -16.39
CA SER A 100 17.97 13.39 -15.12
C SER A 100 17.09 14.02 -14.03
N SER A 101 16.93 13.36 -12.91
CA SER A 101 16.16 13.84 -11.77
C SER A 101 17.04 13.81 -10.52
N SER A 102 17.26 14.97 -9.92
CA SER A 102 18.00 15.09 -8.66
C SER A 102 17.18 14.61 -7.46
N GLN A 103 15.85 14.71 -7.53
CA GLN A 103 14.93 14.33 -6.48
C GLN A 103 13.63 13.83 -7.09
N ARG A 104 13.01 12.82 -6.45
CA ARG A 104 11.65 12.39 -6.81
C ARG A 104 10.65 13.43 -6.35
N THR A 105 9.72 13.74 -7.21
CA THR A 105 8.53 14.52 -6.85
C THR A 105 7.45 13.58 -6.34
N THR A 106 6.59 14.07 -5.45
CA THR A 106 5.39 13.37 -5.00
C THR A 106 4.17 14.18 -5.41
N SER A 107 3.26 13.56 -6.12
CA SER A 107 2.01 14.20 -6.54
C SER A 107 0.80 13.45 -5.95
N THR A 108 -0.31 14.15 -5.78
CA THR A 108 -1.59 13.55 -5.46
C THR A 108 -2.58 13.97 -6.53
N VAL A 109 -2.93 13.01 -7.38
CA VAL A 109 -3.85 13.26 -8.50
C VAL A 109 -5.05 12.30 -8.45
N PRO A 110 -6.24 12.72 -8.89
CA PRO A 110 -7.46 11.89 -8.86
C PRO A 110 -7.31 10.54 -9.57
N GLN A 111 -6.48 10.49 -10.61
CA GLN A 111 -6.22 9.27 -11.38
C GLN A 111 -5.57 8.17 -10.53
N GLN A 112 -4.78 8.52 -9.52
CA GLN A 112 -4.21 7.55 -8.58
C GLN A 112 -5.33 6.87 -7.78
N GLN A 113 -6.30 7.64 -7.27
CA GLN A 113 -7.45 7.09 -6.56
C GLN A 113 -8.33 6.21 -7.48
N LEU A 114 -8.55 6.64 -8.71
CA LEU A 114 -9.28 5.83 -9.69
C LEU A 114 -8.56 4.50 -9.98
N PHE A 115 -7.23 4.50 -10.03
CA PHE A 115 -6.45 3.28 -10.17
C PHE A 115 -6.63 2.35 -8.97
N LEU A 116 -6.55 2.88 -7.74
CA LEU A 116 -6.73 2.09 -6.51
C LEU A 116 -8.09 1.43 -6.43
N LEU A 117 -9.14 2.10 -6.91
CA LEU A 117 -10.51 1.61 -6.82
C LEU A 117 -10.90 0.69 -7.99
N ASN A 118 -10.36 0.92 -9.20
CA ASN A 118 -10.91 0.30 -10.41
C ASN A 118 -9.93 -0.61 -11.16
N SER A 119 -8.63 -0.58 -10.84
CA SER A 119 -7.68 -1.37 -11.62
C SER A 119 -7.80 -2.86 -11.32
N GLN A 120 -7.68 -3.68 -12.38
CA GLN A 120 -7.63 -5.14 -12.23
C GLN A 120 -6.47 -5.59 -11.34
N PHE A 121 -5.36 -4.85 -11.34
CA PHE A 121 -4.23 -5.11 -10.47
C PHE A 121 -4.65 -5.05 -8.99
N MET A 122 -5.36 -4.01 -8.55
CA MET A 122 -5.83 -3.85 -7.17
C MET A 122 -6.89 -4.89 -6.81
N VAL A 123 -7.82 -5.16 -7.72
CA VAL A 123 -8.86 -6.19 -7.54
C VAL A 123 -8.23 -7.57 -7.30
N THR A 124 -7.21 -7.91 -8.07
CA THR A 124 -6.51 -9.20 -7.92
C THR A 124 -5.78 -9.28 -6.57
N ARG A 125 -5.10 -8.20 -6.16
CA ARG A 125 -4.42 -8.15 -4.84
C ARG A 125 -5.41 -8.23 -3.67
N ALA A 126 -6.55 -7.56 -3.78
CA ALA A 126 -7.61 -7.62 -2.77
C ALA A 126 -8.15 -9.05 -2.60
N LYS A 127 -8.40 -9.74 -3.70
CA LYS A 127 -8.85 -11.15 -3.70
C LYS A 127 -7.80 -12.08 -3.07
N ALA A 128 -6.54 -11.94 -3.48
CA ALA A 128 -5.45 -12.75 -2.94
C ALA A 128 -5.23 -12.48 -1.44
N PHE A 129 -5.32 -11.23 -1.02
CA PHE A 129 -5.23 -10.87 0.40
C PHE A 129 -6.37 -11.48 1.21
N TYR A 130 -7.62 -11.41 0.71
CA TYR A 130 -8.74 -12.08 1.36
C TYR A 130 -8.52 -13.60 1.45
N GLN A 131 -8.06 -14.26 0.38
CA GLN A 131 -7.75 -15.69 0.41
C GLN A 131 -6.73 -16.03 1.51
N ARG A 132 -5.70 -15.19 1.67
CA ARG A 132 -4.71 -15.35 2.75
C ARG A 132 -5.35 -15.24 4.13
N LEU A 133 -6.36 -14.38 4.30
CA LEU A 133 -7.08 -14.17 5.55
C LEU A 133 -8.16 -15.22 5.81
N SER A 134 -8.57 -15.99 4.81
CA SER A 134 -9.68 -16.96 4.93
C SER A 134 -9.37 -18.16 5.83
N VAL A 135 -8.12 -18.34 6.23
CA VAL A 135 -7.68 -19.37 7.20
C VAL A 135 -8.17 -19.07 8.62
N TYR A 136 -8.57 -17.85 8.91
CA TYR A 136 -9.09 -17.45 10.23
C TYR A 136 -10.62 -17.52 10.20
N ASP A 137 -11.22 -18.28 11.13
CA ASP A 137 -12.67 -18.50 11.16
C ASP A 137 -13.43 -17.31 11.76
N GLN A 138 -12.88 -16.71 12.83
CA GLN A 138 -13.51 -15.59 13.53
C GLN A 138 -13.33 -14.27 12.77
N GLN A 139 -14.40 -13.49 12.64
CA GLN A 139 -14.36 -12.22 11.91
C GLN A 139 -13.43 -11.20 12.55
N GLU A 140 -13.44 -11.09 13.86
CA GLU A 140 -12.59 -10.19 14.62
C GLU A 140 -11.11 -10.55 14.48
N GLU A 141 -10.79 -11.83 14.53
CA GLU A 141 -9.43 -12.33 14.33
C GLU A 141 -8.95 -12.01 12.91
N ARG A 142 -9.82 -12.22 11.92
CA ARG A 142 -9.53 -11.90 10.52
C ARG A 142 -9.27 -10.41 10.31
N ILE A 143 -10.06 -9.53 10.96
CA ILE A 143 -9.83 -8.08 10.94
C ILE A 143 -8.49 -7.74 11.60
N GLN A 144 -8.19 -8.33 12.75
CA GLN A 144 -6.93 -8.14 13.44
C GLN A 144 -5.73 -8.53 12.58
N GLN A 145 -5.79 -9.69 11.94
CA GLN A 145 -4.74 -10.15 11.04
C GLN A 145 -4.62 -9.28 9.78
N ALA A 146 -5.74 -8.79 9.25
CA ALA A 146 -5.72 -7.86 8.13
C ALA A 146 -4.96 -6.57 8.47
N PHE A 147 -5.21 -5.98 9.63
CA PHE A 147 -4.48 -4.81 10.12
C PHE A 147 -3.00 -5.11 10.38
N GLN A 148 -2.72 -6.23 11.04
CA GLN A 148 -1.34 -6.63 11.34
C GLN A 148 -0.51 -6.83 10.07
N LEU A 149 -1.07 -7.47 9.04
CA LEU A 149 -0.37 -7.72 7.77
C LEU A 149 -0.25 -6.46 6.91
N ALA A 150 -1.30 -5.64 6.82
CA ALA A 150 -1.31 -4.47 5.97
C ALA A 150 -0.67 -3.24 6.63
N LEU A 151 -0.91 -3.02 7.93
CA LEU A 151 -0.56 -1.78 8.62
C LEU A 151 0.44 -1.99 9.76
N SER A 152 0.88 -3.24 10.01
CA SER A 152 1.85 -3.62 11.04
C SER A 152 1.44 -3.23 12.47
N ARG A 153 0.13 -3.08 12.73
CA ARG A 153 -0.43 -2.77 14.04
C ARG A 153 -1.79 -3.46 14.23
N PRO A 154 -2.25 -3.64 15.46
CA PRO A 154 -3.62 -4.08 15.70
C PRO A 154 -4.61 -2.95 15.37
N PRO A 155 -5.89 -3.28 15.03
CA PRO A 155 -6.94 -2.31 14.93
C PRO A 155 -7.33 -1.76 16.31
N SER A 156 -7.76 -0.51 16.37
CA SER A 156 -8.44 0.02 17.56
C SER A 156 -9.85 -0.58 17.69
N PRO A 157 -10.49 -0.49 18.87
CA PRO A 157 -11.87 -0.93 19.05
C PRO A 157 -12.86 -0.25 18.07
N GLN A 158 -12.62 1.03 17.76
CA GLN A 158 -13.43 1.79 16.79
C GLN A 158 -13.25 1.27 15.37
N GLU A 159 -12.01 0.99 14.95
CA GLU A 159 -11.72 0.44 13.62
C GLU A 159 -12.30 -0.96 13.44
N THR A 160 -12.27 -1.79 14.51
CA THR A 160 -12.92 -3.11 14.50
C THR A 160 -14.44 -2.98 14.34
N ALA A 161 -15.07 -2.07 15.08
CA ALA A 161 -16.51 -1.82 14.98
C ALA A 161 -16.91 -1.34 13.57
N LEU A 162 -16.16 -0.38 12.99
CA LEU A 162 -16.37 0.11 11.62
C LEU A 162 -16.20 -0.99 10.58
N ALA A 163 -15.20 -1.85 10.74
CA ALA A 163 -14.99 -2.98 9.84
C ALA A 163 -16.17 -3.96 9.86
N LEU A 164 -16.66 -4.33 11.04
CA LEU A 164 -17.82 -5.22 11.18
C LEU A 164 -19.09 -4.58 10.58
N GLU A 165 -19.32 -3.30 10.85
CA GLU A 165 -20.45 -2.56 10.26
C GLU A 165 -20.37 -2.51 8.73
N PHE A 166 -19.19 -2.23 8.16
CA PHE A 166 -18.97 -2.25 6.73
C PHE A 166 -19.30 -3.61 6.12
N LEU A 167 -18.79 -4.69 6.72
CA LEU A 167 -19.03 -6.06 6.25
C LEU A 167 -20.53 -6.41 6.29
N GLN A 168 -21.23 -6.06 7.37
CA GLN A 168 -22.69 -6.29 7.48
C GLN A 168 -23.47 -5.50 6.43
N LYS A 169 -23.16 -4.22 6.22
CA LYS A 169 -23.81 -3.37 5.20
C LYS A 169 -23.55 -3.90 3.79
N SER A 170 -22.31 -4.29 3.50
CA SER A 170 -21.93 -4.82 2.19
C SER A 170 -22.60 -6.16 1.90
N GLN A 171 -22.81 -7.01 2.91
CA GLN A 171 -23.58 -8.27 2.76
C GLN A 171 -25.05 -8.01 2.42
N ARG A 172 -25.68 -7.01 3.05
CA ARG A 172 -27.10 -6.63 2.79
C ARG A 172 -27.28 -6.02 1.41
N ASN A 173 -26.31 -5.22 0.96
CA ASN A 173 -26.35 -4.51 -0.33
C ASN A 173 -25.74 -5.33 -1.46
N ASN A 174 -25.51 -6.63 -1.28
CA ASN A 174 -24.83 -7.49 -2.25
C ASN A 174 -25.55 -7.48 -3.61
N ARG A 175 -25.41 -6.37 -4.33
CA ARG A 175 -25.68 -6.29 -5.76
C ARG A 175 -24.58 -7.08 -6.42
N LYS A 176 -24.95 -8.19 -7.05
CA LYS A 176 -24.08 -9.09 -7.81
C LYS A 176 -23.28 -8.40 -8.95
N GLU A 177 -23.37 -7.08 -9.04
CA GLU A 177 -22.83 -6.26 -10.14
C GLU A 177 -21.36 -5.88 -10.02
N ALA A 178 -20.74 -5.98 -8.84
CA ALA A 178 -19.38 -5.45 -8.67
C ALA A 178 -18.24 -6.50 -8.67
N GLY A 179 -18.54 -7.78 -8.79
CA GLY A 179 -17.52 -8.82 -8.94
C GLY A 179 -16.66 -9.10 -7.68
N LEU A 180 -16.77 -8.31 -6.62
CA LEU A 180 -16.08 -8.48 -5.35
C LEU A 180 -17.07 -8.83 -4.23
N ASN A 181 -16.72 -9.82 -3.40
CA ASN A 181 -17.47 -10.12 -2.18
C ASN A 181 -17.16 -9.06 -1.07
N PRO A 182 -17.95 -9.00 0.02
CA PRO A 182 -17.76 -7.99 1.08
C PRO A 182 -16.35 -7.97 1.70
N TRP A 183 -15.74 -9.12 1.86
CA TRP A 183 -14.37 -9.23 2.38
C TRP A 183 -13.31 -8.76 1.38
N GLU A 184 -13.50 -9.07 0.10
CA GLU A 184 -12.61 -8.57 -0.97
C GLU A 184 -12.71 -7.05 -1.10
N GLN A 185 -13.91 -6.46 -0.94
CA GLN A 185 -14.09 -5.02 -0.88
C GLN A 185 -13.36 -4.42 0.33
N TYR A 186 -13.51 -5.05 1.49
CA TYR A 186 -12.83 -4.62 2.72
C TYR A 186 -11.31 -4.64 2.59
N THR A 187 -10.75 -5.71 2.04
CA THR A 187 -9.30 -5.82 1.79
C THR A 187 -8.83 -4.79 0.77
N GLN A 188 -9.63 -4.48 -0.27
CA GLN A 188 -9.33 -3.42 -1.21
C GLN A 188 -9.28 -2.04 -0.52
N VAL A 189 -10.23 -1.75 0.37
CA VAL A 189 -10.25 -0.50 1.14
C VAL A 189 -8.97 -0.37 1.99
N LEU A 190 -8.57 -1.42 2.70
CA LEU A 190 -7.34 -1.41 3.50
C LEU A 190 -6.10 -1.14 2.63
N LEU A 191 -5.95 -1.85 1.51
CA LEU A 191 -4.82 -1.69 0.59
C LEU A 191 -4.81 -0.33 -0.13
N SER A 192 -5.96 0.35 -0.20
CA SER A 192 -6.12 1.67 -0.81
C SER A 192 -6.05 2.81 0.22
N SER A 193 -5.89 2.50 1.50
CA SER A 193 -5.86 3.50 2.56
C SER A 193 -4.58 4.35 2.51
N ASN A 194 -4.69 5.60 2.97
CA ASN A 194 -3.52 6.47 3.10
C ASN A 194 -2.49 5.90 4.08
N GLU A 195 -2.95 5.14 5.09
CA GLU A 195 -2.04 4.51 6.04
C GLU A 195 -1.17 3.44 5.39
N PHE A 196 -1.72 2.67 4.45
CA PHE A 196 -0.96 1.70 3.67
C PHE A 196 0.01 2.37 2.68
N LEU A 197 -0.31 3.57 2.18
CA LEU A 197 0.52 4.31 1.23
C LEU A 197 1.71 5.04 1.88
N HIS A 198 1.70 5.24 3.20
CA HIS A 198 2.69 6.03 3.91
C HIS A 198 3.46 5.20 4.94
N ILE A 199 4.76 5.45 4.99
CA ILE A 199 5.62 4.98 6.09
C ILE A 199 5.41 5.97 7.25
N ARG A 200 5.06 5.42 8.40
CA ARG A 200 4.82 6.16 9.65
C ARG A 200 5.79 5.73 10.73
#